data_fb33d721d69c3f170a9fb5feadcc689d
#
_entry.id   fb33d721d69c3f170a9fb5feadcc689d
#
_cell.length_a   1.000
_cell.length_b   1.000
_cell.length_c   1.000
_cell.angle_alpha   90.00
_cell.angle_beta   90.00
_cell.angle_gamma   90.00
#
_symmetry.space_group_name_H-M   'P 1'
#
loop_
_entity.id
_entity.type
_entity.pdbx_description
1 polymer ?
#
loop_
_entity_poly.entity_id
_entity_poly.type
_entity_poly.pdbx_seq_one_letter_code
_entity_poly.pdbx_strand_id
1 'polypeptide(L)'
;DPALNIGDVVVPDQWGQYLEAVFAREVDGRFVPPGFIETSLPNHGMIFPRAVGVARSGGEIESRFWFPVDPALLGVAEQVAADLSLKDCVEENTCLGTAPQIHVGGNGVSGQVFMDNAEFREYTFQTFEARVLDMESAAVAHVADANGVPFIAFRSLSDLAGGGEGENEMGTFMALASANSAAVVTAFLAALPD
;
A
#
# COMPACT_ATOMS: atom_id res chain seq x y z
N ASP A 1 -6.85 -5.50 3.54
CA ASP A 1 -8.24 -5.19 3.89
C ASP A 1 -9.15 -6.30 3.36
N PRO A 2 -9.91 -7.02 4.23
CA PRO A 2 -10.78 -8.13 3.82
C PRO A 2 -12.02 -7.70 3.02
N ALA A 3 -12.29 -6.41 2.92
CA ALA A 3 -13.40 -5.87 2.13
C ALA A 3 -13.06 -5.68 0.64
N LEU A 4 -11.78 -5.82 0.28
CA LEU A 4 -11.30 -5.60 -1.08
C LEU A 4 -11.19 -6.89 -1.88
N ASN A 5 -11.31 -6.76 -3.20
CA ASN A 5 -11.27 -7.87 -4.15
C ASN A 5 -10.15 -7.67 -5.18
N ILE A 6 -9.75 -8.76 -5.83
CA ILE A 6 -8.85 -8.70 -6.99
C ILE A 6 -9.47 -7.78 -8.06
N GLY A 7 -8.63 -6.98 -8.69
CA GLY A 7 -9.05 -6.00 -9.70
C GLY A 7 -9.45 -4.63 -9.16
N ASP A 8 -9.76 -4.51 -7.86
CA ASP A 8 -9.99 -3.22 -7.22
C ASP A 8 -8.77 -2.32 -7.37
N VAL A 9 -9.00 -1.02 -7.49
CA VAL A 9 -7.94 -0.01 -7.47
C VAL A 9 -8.03 0.79 -6.17
N VAL A 10 -6.93 0.83 -5.42
CA VAL A 10 -6.83 1.57 -4.16
C VAL A 10 -5.97 2.81 -4.35
N VAL A 11 -6.44 3.95 -3.85
CA VAL A 11 -5.74 5.23 -3.82
C VAL A 11 -5.63 5.66 -2.35
N PRO A 12 -4.62 5.19 -1.60
CA PRO A 12 -4.47 5.54 -0.19
C PRO A 12 -4.24 7.03 0.03
N ASP A 13 -4.63 7.52 1.21
CA ASP A 13 -4.35 8.89 1.63
C ASP A 13 -2.99 9.05 2.33
N GLN A 14 -2.33 7.93 2.66
CA GLN A 14 -0.95 7.93 3.18
C GLN A 14 -0.26 6.58 2.95
N TRP A 15 1.09 6.60 2.98
CA TRP A 15 1.93 5.42 2.76
C TRP A 15 2.96 5.26 3.86
N GLY A 16 3.19 4.01 4.32
CA GLY A 16 4.18 3.66 5.34
C GLY A 16 5.11 2.54 4.91
N GLN A 17 6.37 2.57 5.38
CA GLN A 17 7.35 1.51 5.12
C GLN A 17 7.24 0.43 6.19
N TYR A 18 6.36 -0.56 6.03
CA TYR A 18 6.03 -1.54 7.08
C TYR A 18 7.15 -2.55 7.39
N LEU A 19 8.13 -2.69 6.49
CA LEU A 19 9.33 -3.50 6.68
C LEU A 19 10.59 -2.67 6.98
N GLU A 20 10.48 -1.35 7.18
CA GLU A 20 11.50 -0.63 7.91
C GLU A 20 11.39 -1.05 9.37
N ALA A 21 12.25 -1.98 9.79
CA ALA A 21 12.06 -2.72 11.03
C ALA A 21 13.38 -3.13 11.68
N VAL A 22 13.28 -3.46 12.95
CA VAL A 22 14.34 -4.16 13.69
C VAL A 22 13.98 -5.63 13.78
N PHE A 23 14.90 -6.51 13.43
CA PHE A 23 14.81 -7.93 13.73
C PHE A 23 15.41 -8.15 15.11
N ALA A 24 14.53 -8.32 16.09
CA ALA A 24 14.90 -8.43 17.49
C ALA A 24 15.47 -9.83 17.82
N ARG A 25 16.41 -9.86 18.75
CA ARG A 25 16.92 -11.11 19.31
C ARG A 25 15.94 -11.73 20.28
N GLU A 26 15.96 -13.03 20.38
CA GLU A 26 15.23 -13.75 21.42
C GLU A 26 16.01 -13.72 22.75
N VAL A 27 15.32 -13.38 23.83
CA VAL A 27 15.82 -13.40 25.21
C VAL A 27 14.73 -14.04 26.09
N ASP A 28 15.04 -15.15 26.74
CA ASP A 28 14.12 -15.87 27.64
C ASP A 28 12.73 -16.14 27.00
N GLY A 29 12.73 -16.59 25.74
CA GLY A 29 11.52 -16.93 24.99
C GLY A 29 10.70 -15.72 24.49
N ARG A 30 11.28 -14.50 24.50
CA ARG A 30 10.65 -13.27 23.99
C ARG A 30 11.58 -12.55 23.04
N PHE A 31 11.03 -11.94 22.01
CA PHE A 31 11.79 -11.04 21.14
C PHE A 31 11.94 -9.67 21.78
N VAL A 32 13.18 -9.22 21.92
CA VAL A 32 13.54 -7.96 22.60
C VAL A 32 14.36 -7.08 21.65
N PRO A 33 13.82 -5.95 21.18
CA PRO A 33 14.58 -5.01 20.36
C PRO A 33 15.66 -4.29 21.21
N PRO A 34 16.71 -3.75 20.58
CA PRO A 34 17.69 -2.90 21.29
C PRO A 34 17.03 -1.71 21.96
N GLY A 35 17.36 -1.45 23.23
CA GLY A 35 16.70 -0.41 24.04
C GLY A 35 16.91 1.04 23.57
N PHE A 36 17.77 1.26 22.57
CA PHE A 36 17.96 2.57 21.93
C PHE A 36 17.12 2.77 20.67
N ILE A 37 16.31 1.77 20.30
CA ILE A 37 15.39 1.83 19.15
C ILE A 37 13.98 1.94 19.67
N GLU A 38 13.29 3.02 19.32
CA GLU A 38 11.87 3.20 19.61
C GLU A 38 11.03 2.35 18.65
N THR A 39 10.15 1.55 19.22
CA THR A 39 9.17 0.73 18.51
C THR A 39 7.80 1.01 19.10
N SER A 40 6.96 1.72 18.36
CA SER A 40 5.61 2.13 18.83
C SER A 40 4.49 1.27 18.26
N LEU A 41 4.79 0.42 17.27
CA LEU A 41 3.83 -0.44 16.60
C LEU A 41 3.94 -1.87 17.09
N PRO A 42 2.84 -2.66 17.08
CA PRO A 42 2.87 -4.08 17.37
C PRO A 42 3.87 -4.82 16.48
N ASN A 43 4.60 -5.77 17.04
CA ASN A 43 5.55 -6.60 16.30
C ASN A 43 4.89 -7.88 15.77
N HIS A 44 5.49 -8.46 14.72
CA HIS A 44 5.22 -9.82 14.27
C HIS A 44 6.44 -10.70 14.52
N GLY A 45 6.35 -11.56 15.53
CA GLY A 45 7.51 -12.34 15.95
C GLY A 45 8.72 -11.45 16.25
N MET A 46 9.84 -11.69 15.55
CA MET A 46 11.07 -10.90 15.72
C MET A 46 11.05 -9.54 14.97
N ILE A 47 10.04 -9.25 14.15
CA ILE A 47 9.97 -8.07 13.28
C ILE A 47 9.29 -6.94 14.06
N PHE A 48 10.01 -5.87 14.36
CA PHE A 48 9.53 -4.68 15.04
C PHE A 48 9.56 -3.50 14.08
N PRO A 49 8.42 -3.08 13.50
CA PRO A 49 8.35 -1.91 12.64
C PRO A 49 8.75 -0.64 13.38
N ARG A 50 9.38 0.28 12.67
CA ARG A 50 9.78 1.56 13.24
C ARG A 50 9.59 2.70 12.23
N ALA A 51 9.51 3.91 12.75
CA ALA A 51 9.56 5.12 11.93
C ALA A 51 10.95 5.34 11.32
N VAL A 52 10.98 6.06 10.21
CA VAL A 52 12.21 6.49 9.52
C VAL A 52 12.57 7.93 9.86
N GLY A 53 13.86 8.25 9.82
CA GLY A 53 14.34 9.62 9.92
C GLY A 53 14.27 10.33 8.58
N VAL A 54 13.50 11.41 8.49
CA VAL A 54 13.42 12.27 7.31
C VAL A 54 14.28 13.49 7.51
N ALA A 55 15.34 13.62 6.70
CA ALA A 55 16.23 14.76 6.69
C ALA A 55 15.87 15.71 5.53
N ARG A 56 15.67 17.00 5.85
CA ARG A 56 15.48 18.06 4.86
C ARG A 56 16.63 19.04 4.91
N SER A 57 16.94 19.70 3.80
CA SER A 57 18.02 20.68 3.73
C SER A 57 17.82 21.81 4.75
N GLY A 58 18.76 21.94 5.69
CA GLY A 58 18.73 22.97 6.75
C GLY A 58 17.74 22.73 7.88
N GLY A 59 17.09 21.56 7.93
CA GLY A 59 16.16 21.16 8.99
C GLY A 59 16.73 20.12 9.95
N GLU A 60 16.00 19.88 11.04
CA GLU A 60 16.25 18.76 11.94
C GLU A 60 15.70 17.46 11.31
N ILE A 61 16.20 16.30 11.77
CA ILE A 61 15.68 15.00 11.36
C ILE A 61 14.34 14.77 12.07
N GLU A 62 13.29 14.59 11.28
CA GLU A 62 11.95 14.24 11.78
C GLU A 62 11.74 12.72 11.73
N SER A 63 11.19 12.13 12.79
CA SER A 63 10.80 10.72 12.79
C SER A 63 9.40 10.58 12.24
N ARG A 64 9.21 9.80 11.15
CA ARG A 64 7.92 9.58 10.49
C ARG A 64 7.73 8.12 10.13
N PHE A 65 6.50 7.63 10.30
CA PHE A 65 6.07 6.35 9.75
C PHE A 65 5.22 6.56 8.49
N TRP A 66 4.29 7.53 8.53
CA TRP A 66 3.35 7.82 7.47
C TRP A 66 3.76 9.02 6.62
N PHE A 67 3.67 8.86 5.31
CA PHE A 67 3.89 9.90 4.31
C PHE A 67 2.55 10.21 3.63
N PRO A 68 1.97 11.40 3.86
CA PRO A 68 0.65 11.75 3.34
C PRO A 68 0.68 11.95 1.82
N VAL A 69 -0.42 11.59 1.19
CA VAL A 69 -0.74 11.95 -0.19
C VAL A 69 -1.22 13.40 -0.23
N ASP A 70 -1.00 14.08 -1.35
CA ASP A 70 -1.47 15.46 -1.52
C ASP A 70 -3.00 15.51 -1.53
N PRO A 71 -3.65 16.31 -0.66
CA PRO A 71 -5.11 16.35 -0.56
C PRO A 71 -5.83 16.86 -1.81
N ALA A 72 -5.20 17.75 -2.61
CA ALA A 72 -5.79 18.24 -3.84
C ALA A 72 -5.79 17.12 -4.91
N LEU A 73 -4.71 16.35 -5.00
CA LEU A 73 -4.64 15.20 -5.90
C LEU A 73 -5.64 14.11 -5.45
N LEU A 74 -5.80 13.90 -4.16
CA LEU A 74 -6.77 12.94 -3.64
C LEU A 74 -8.21 13.32 -4.00
N GLY A 75 -8.57 14.62 -3.91
CA GLY A 75 -9.88 15.13 -4.33
C GLY A 75 -10.16 14.94 -5.83
N VAL A 76 -9.15 15.00 -6.69
CA VAL A 76 -9.30 14.65 -8.11
C VAL A 76 -9.54 13.15 -8.29
N ALA A 77 -8.80 12.30 -7.53
CA ALA A 77 -9.00 10.86 -7.56
C ALA A 77 -10.41 10.44 -7.11
N GLU A 78 -11.00 11.10 -6.10
CA GLU A 78 -12.38 10.89 -5.65
C GLU A 78 -13.40 11.19 -6.76
N GLN A 79 -13.21 12.29 -7.52
CA GLN A 79 -14.07 12.63 -8.64
C GLN A 79 -14.00 11.56 -9.74
N VAL A 80 -12.80 11.12 -10.09
CA VAL A 80 -12.61 10.05 -11.09
C VAL A 80 -13.24 8.73 -10.63
N ALA A 81 -13.09 8.39 -9.36
CA ALA A 81 -13.65 7.16 -8.80
C ALA A 81 -15.17 7.08 -8.87
N ALA A 82 -15.86 8.23 -8.84
CA ALA A 82 -17.34 8.30 -8.91
C ALA A 82 -17.89 7.93 -10.29
N ASP A 83 -17.13 8.14 -11.37
CA ASP A 83 -17.64 8.06 -12.74
C ASP A 83 -17.00 6.94 -13.57
N LEU A 84 -15.84 6.40 -13.15
CA LEU A 84 -15.09 5.42 -13.92
C LEU A 84 -15.46 3.99 -13.54
N SER A 85 -15.82 3.18 -14.55
CA SER A 85 -16.03 1.74 -14.40
C SER A 85 -14.77 0.97 -14.80
N LEU A 86 -14.42 -0.03 -14.01
CA LEU A 86 -13.28 -0.91 -14.24
C LEU A 86 -13.67 -2.16 -15.02
N LYS A 87 -12.69 -2.80 -15.63
CA LYS A 87 -12.89 -4.09 -16.30
C LYS A 87 -12.90 -5.21 -15.27
N ASP A 88 -13.75 -6.20 -15.49
CA ASP A 88 -13.91 -7.38 -14.64
C ASP A 88 -13.41 -8.69 -15.28
N CYS A 89 -13.01 -8.67 -16.56
CA CYS A 89 -12.56 -9.85 -17.30
C CYS A 89 -11.18 -9.65 -17.90
N VAL A 90 -10.36 -10.69 -17.86
CA VAL A 90 -9.07 -10.78 -18.59
C VAL A 90 -9.32 -11.13 -20.05
N GLU A 91 -10.18 -12.15 -20.29
CA GLU A 91 -10.64 -12.66 -21.58
C GLU A 91 -12.15 -12.94 -21.49
N GLU A 92 -12.79 -13.31 -22.62
CA GLU A 92 -14.24 -13.52 -22.69
C GLU A 92 -14.82 -14.49 -21.63
N ASN A 93 -14.00 -15.41 -21.09
CA ASN A 93 -14.42 -16.43 -20.14
C ASN A 93 -13.66 -16.43 -18.79
N THR A 94 -12.73 -15.48 -18.57
CA THR A 94 -11.95 -15.38 -17.34
C THR A 94 -12.29 -14.07 -16.65
N CYS A 95 -13.40 -14.08 -15.91
CA CYS A 95 -13.93 -12.89 -15.22
C CYS A 95 -13.88 -13.05 -13.70
N LEU A 96 -13.78 -11.92 -13.02
CA LEU A 96 -13.92 -11.83 -11.57
C LEU A 96 -15.38 -12.12 -11.16
N GLY A 97 -15.55 -12.71 -9.97
CA GLY A 97 -16.88 -12.96 -9.40
C GLY A 97 -17.58 -11.69 -8.90
N THR A 98 -16.82 -10.61 -8.70
CA THR A 98 -17.32 -9.31 -8.25
C THR A 98 -16.73 -8.22 -9.13
N ALA A 99 -17.53 -7.27 -9.56
CA ALA A 99 -17.07 -6.14 -10.35
C ALA A 99 -16.09 -5.28 -9.54
N PRO A 100 -14.88 -5.00 -10.06
CA PRO A 100 -13.89 -4.20 -9.36
C PRO A 100 -14.35 -2.76 -9.13
N GLN A 101 -13.87 -2.16 -8.05
CA GLN A 101 -14.20 -0.80 -7.65
C GLN A 101 -12.94 0.04 -7.42
N ILE A 102 -13.10 1.35 -7.41
CA ILE A 102 -12.04 2.30 -7.04
C ILE A 102 -12.30 2.75 -5.61
N HIS A 103 -11.32 2.56 -4.75
CA HIS A 103 -11.39 2.90 -3.33
C HIS A 103 -10.39 4.02 -3.03
N VAL A 104 -10.87 5.20 -2.69
CA VAL A 104 -10.03 6.31 -2.28
C VAL A 104 -9.99 6.40 -0.76
N GLY A 105 -8.81 6.66 -0.21
CA GLY A 105 -8.59 6.75 1.23
C GLY A 105 -8.04 5.46 1.88
N GLY A 106 -7.70 5.59 3.16
CA GLY A 106 -7.07 4.55 3.96
C GLY A 106 -5.56 4.46 3.77
N ASN A 107 -4.94 3.45 4.36
CA ASN A 107 -3.49 3.34 4.41
C ASN A 107 -2.95 2.39 3.34
N GLY A 108 -1.85 2.79 2.69
CA GLY A 108 -1.00 1.90 1.91
C GLY A 108 0.32 1.62 2.63
N VAL A 109 0.87 0.44 2.45
CA VAL A 109 2.19 0.11 3.00
C VAL A 109 3.09 -0.53 1.95
N SER A 110 4.39 -0.28 2.05
CA SER A 110 5.39 -0.86 1.15
C SER A 110 6.51 -1.54 1.90
N GLY A 111 7.05 -2.61 1.29
CA GLY A 111 8.25 -3.29 1.78
C GLY A 111 8.91 -4.12 0.69
N GLN A 112 10.22 -4.32 0.77
CA GLN A 112 11.06 -5.01 -0.22
C GLN A 112 10.86 -6.54 -0.18
N VAL A 113 9.61 -7.00 -0.22
CA VAL A 113 9.25 -8.42 -0.17
C VAL A 113 8.01 -8.68 -1.02
N PHE A 114 8.01 -9.78 -1.75
CA PHE A 114 6.78 -10.31 -2.35
C PHE A 114 5.96 -10.99 -1.24
N MET A 115 4.79 -10.42 -0.95
CA MET A 115 3.94 -10.88 0.14
C MET A 115 2.95 -11.93 -0.35
N ASP A 116 3.18 -13.17 0.06
CA ASP A 116 2.32 -14.32 -0.22
C ASP A 116 2.12 -15.14 1.08
N ASN A 117 1.65 -14.46 2.13
CA ASN A 117 1.47 -15.06 3.45
C ASN A 117 0.22 -14.48 4.14
N ALA A 118 -0.79 -15.31 4.32
CA ALA A 118 -2.08 -14.92 4.90
C ALA A 118 -1.96 -14.40 6.35
N GLU A 119 -1.12 -15.02 7.18
CA GLU A 119 -0.94 -14.61 8.57
C GLU A 119 -0.28 -13.23 8.66
N PHE A 120 0.76 -13.02 7.85
CA PHE A 120 1.45 -11.72 7.82
C PHE A 120 0.59 -10.62 7.19
N ARG A 121 -0.23 -10.94 6.18
CA ARG A 121 -1.24 -10.04 5.62
C ARG A 121 -2.24 -9.60 6.70
N GLU A 122 -2.73 -10.53 7.50
CA GLU A 122 -3.66 -10.22 8.60
C GLU A 122 -3.00 -9.31 9.65
N TYR A 123 -1.76 -9.61 10.05
CA TYR A 123 -0.97 -8.75 10.91
C TYR A 123 -0.81 -7.34 10.31
N THR A 124 -0.53 -7.24 9.01
CA THR A 124 -0.37 -5.96 8.31
C THR A 124 -1.66 -5.14 8.34
N PHE A 125 -2.80 -5.80 8.13
CA PHE A 125 -4.10 -5.14 8.24
C PHE A 125 -4.38 -4.67 9.67
N GLN A 126 -4.21 -5.54 10.67
CA GLN A 126 -4.50 -5.22 12.08
C GLN A 126 -3.58 -4.14 12.65
N THR A 127 -2.30 -4.13 12.24
CA THR A 127 -1.30 -3.22 12.79
C THR A 127 -1.29 -1.84 12.11
N PHE A 128 -1.47 -1.81 10.79
CA PHE A 128 -1.34 -0.58 9.99
C PHE A 128 -2.67 -0.12 9.38
N GLU A 129 -3.76 -0.87 9.58
CA GLU A 129 -5.04 -0.66 8.89
C GLU A 129 -4.84 -0.55 7.35
N ALA A 130 -3.85 -1.32 6.85
CA ALA A 130 -3.42 -1.23 5.46
C ALA A 130 -4.46 -1.83 4.53
N ARG A 131 -4.94 -1.04 3.58
CA ARG A 131 -5.87 -1.48 2.53
C ARG A 131 -5.14 -2.18 1.40
N VAL A 132 -3.94 -1.73 1.09
CA VAL A 132 -3.08 -2.24 0.03
C VAL A 132 -1.64 -2.30 0.47
N LEU A 133 -0.90 -3.26 -0.06
CA LEU A 133 0.55 -3.35 0.12
C LEU A 133 1.24 -3.53 -1.23
N ASP A 134 2.43 -2.98 -1.34
CA ASP A 134 3.31 -3.10 -2.51
C ASP A 134 4.79 -3.07 -2.10
N MET A 135 5.68 -2.86 -3.04
CA MET A 135 7.12 -2.86 -2.78
C MET A 135 7.78 -1.48 -2.91
N GLU A 136 7.11 -0.44 -3.45
CA GLU A 136 7.75 0.81 -3.88
C GLU A 136 7.09 2.10 -3.41
N SER A 137 5.76 2.16 -3.30
CA SER A 137 5.02 3.43 -3.15
C SER A 137 5.44 4.24 -1.93
N ALA A 138 5.66 3.60 -0.78
CA ALA A 138 6.10 4.31 0.43
C ALA A 138 7.51 4.89 0.28
N ALA A 139 8.41 4.24 -0.47
CA ALA A 139 9.74 4.78 -0.73
C ALA A 139 9.67 6.03 -1.62
N VAL A 140 8.81 6.02 -2.64
CA VAL A 140 8.56 7.20 -3.49
C VAL A 140 7.89 8.31 -2.68
N ALA A 141 6.89 8.00 -1.86
CA ALA A 141 6.23 8.95 -0.97
C ALA A 141 7.22 9.61 0.01
N HIS A 142 8.12 8.83 0.60
CA HIS A 142 9.18 9.33 1.48
C HIS A 142 10.09 10.34 0.76
N VAL A 143 10.54 10.01 -0.45
CA VAL A 143 11.40 10.93 -1.23
C VAL A 143 10.63 12.19 -1.64
N ALA A 144 9.38 12.06 -2.06
CA ALA A 144 8.52 13.20 -2.41
C ALA A 144 8.31 14.12 -1.20
N ASP A 145 7.95 13.58 -0.04
CA ASP A 145 7.77 14.32 1.21
C ASP A 145 9.06 15.04 1.64
N ALA A 146 10.21 14.36 1.59
CA ALA A 146 11.50 14.96 1.93
C ALA A 146 11.87 16.16 1.04
N ASN A 147 11.37 16.19 -0.20
CA ASN A 147 11.64 17.24 -1.18
C ASN A 147 10.48 18.23 -1.34
N GLY A 148 9.37 18.09 -0.59
CA GLY A 148 8.18 18.95 -0.69
C GLY A 148 7.48 18.83 -2.04
N VAL A 149 7.50 17.64 -2.67
CA VAL A 149 6.85 17.36 -3.94
C VAL A 149 5.51 16.67 -3.68
N PRO A 150 4.40 17.14 -4.28
CA PRO A 150 3.12 16.44 -4.20
C PRO A 150 3.22 15.01 -4.71
N PHE A 151 2.57 14.07 -4.01
CA PHE A 151 2.61 12.65 -4.33
C PHE A 151 1.22 12.05 -4.28
N ILE A 152 0.94 11.11 -5.19
CA ILE A 152 -0.20 10.21 -5.17
C ILE A 152 0.20 8.88 -5.81
N ALA A 153 -0.39 7.77 -5.38
CA ALA A 153 -0.20 6.46 -5.98
C ALA A 153 -1.53 5.71 -6.15
N PHE A 154 -1.62 4.95 -7.24
CA PHE A 154 -2.76 4.13 -7.62
C PHE A 154 -2.29 2.67 -7.68
N ARG A 155 -2.95 1.77 -6.95
CA ARG A 155 -2.59 0.35 -6.91
C ARG A 155 -3.80 -0.52 -7.18
N SER A 156 -3.73 -1.35 -8.22
CA SER A 156 -4.75 -2.36 -8.48
C SER A 156 -4.31 -3.70 -7.90
N LEU A 157 -5.24 -4.39 -7.27
CA LEU A 157 -4.98 -5.66 -6.61
C LEU A 157 -4.90 -6.78 -7.65
N SER A 158 -3.72 -7.41 -7.76
CA SER A 158 -3.48 -8.57 -8.65
C SER A 158 -3.75 -9.90 -7.97
N ASP A 159 -3.69 -9.91 -6.63
CA ASP A 159 -3.84 -11.08 -5.77
C ASP A 159 -4.24 -10.66 -4.34
N LEU A 160 -4.47 -11.64 -3.48
CA LEU A 160 -4.85 -11.43 -2.09
C LEU A 160 -3.70 -11.68 -1.09
N ALA A 161 -2.46 -11.58 -1.52
CA ALA A 161 -1.27 -11.74 -0.66
C ALA A 161 -1.30 -13.03 0.19
N GLY A 162 -1.49 -14.17 -0.44
CA GLY A 162 -1.60 -15.48 0.21
C GLY A 162 -2.97 -15.78 0.83
N GLY A 163 -4.01 -15.04 0.45
CA GLY A 163 -5.37 -15.19 1.00
C GLY A 163 -6.30 -16.17 0.30
N GLY A 164 -5.88 -16.74 -0.83
CA GLY A 164 -6.64 -17.75 -1.56
C GLY A 164 -6.40 -19.19 -1.05
N GLU A 165 -7.28 -20.12 -1.41
CA GLU A 165 -7.13 -21.54 -1.09
C GLU A 165 -6.17 -22.29 -2.06
N GLY A 166 -5.72 -21.63 -3.12
CA GLY A 166 -4.90 -22.21 -4.19
C GLY A 166 -3.57 -21.50 -4.40
N GLU A 167 -3.08 -21.57 -5.62
CA GLU A 167 -1.92 -20.79 -6.05
C GLU A 167 -2.24 -19.28 -6.07
N ASN A 168 -1.21 -18.44 -5.95
CA ASN A 168 -1.35 -17.00 -6.01
C ASN A 168 -1.96 -16.57 -7.35
N GLU A 169 -3.01 -15.76 -7.31
CA GLU A 169 -3.82 -15.37 -8.46
C GLU A 169 -3.13 -14.32 -9.37
N MET A 170 -2.00 -13.78 -8.96
CA MET A 170 -1.27 -12.75 -9.71
C MET A 170 -1.00 -13.18 -11.17
N GLY A 171 -0.62 -14.44 -11.39
CA GLY A 171 -0.40 -14.97 -12.74
C GLY A 171 -1.62 -14.85 -13.66
N THR A 172 -2.82 -14.94 -13.11
CA THR A 172 -4.08 -14.84 -13.86
C THR A 172 -4.53 -13.38 -14.04
N PHE A 173 -4.45 -12.56 -12.98
CA PHE A 173 -5.10 -11.24 -12.97
C PHE A 173 -4.15 -10.04 -13.11
N MET A 174 -2.84 -10.23 -13.23
CA MET A 174 -1.88 -9.13 -13.39
C MET A 174 -2.18 -8.22 -14.58
N ALA A 175 -2.58 -8.80 -15.72
CA ALA A 175 -2.94 -8.02 -16.91
C ALA A 175 -4.19 -7.16 -16.68
N LEU A 176 -5.20 -7.70 -15.97
CA LEU A 176 -6.42 -6.97 -15.61
C LEU A 176 -6.12 -5.85 -14.62
N ALA A 177 -5.38 -6.14 -13.56
CA ALA A 177 -4.96 -5.16 -12.56
C ALA A 177 -4.18 -4.01 -13.22
N SER A 178 -3.24 -4.32 -14.12
CA SER A 178 -2.48 -3.32 -14.86
C SER A 178 -3.37 -2.46 -15.75
N ALA A 179 -4.34 -3.05 -16.46
CA ALA A 179 -5.28 -2.32 -17.31
C ALA A 179 -6.19 -1.39 -16.48
N ASN A 180 -6.69 -1.86 -15.35
CA ASN A 180 -7.54 -1.07 -14.44
C ASN A 180 -6.75 0.08 -13.82
N SER A 181 -5.53 -0.18 -13.32
CA SER A 181 -4.67 0.88 -12.80
C SER A 181 -4.36 1.95 -13.87
N ALA A 182 -4.02 1.53 -15.08
CA ALA A 182 -3.75 2.46 -16.20
C ALA A 182 -4.99 3.29 -16.57
N ALA A 183 -6.20 2.70 -16.56
CA ALA A 183 -7.43 3.41 -16.83
C ALA A 183 -7.69 4.51 -15.80
N VAL A 184 -7.52 4.20 -14.51
CA VAL A 184 -7.70 5.19 -13.43
C VAL A 184 -6.67 6.31 -13.54
N VAL A 185 -5.38 5.99 -13.72
CA VAL A 185 -4.31 7.00 -13.88
C VAL A 185 -4.57 7.89 -15.09
N THR A 186 -5.00 7.32 -16.21
CA THR A 186 -5.29 8.11 -17.43
C THR A 186 -6.46 9.08 -17.21
N ALA A 187 -7.55 8.60 -16.57
CA ALA A 187 -8.68 9.46 -16.23
C ALA A 187 -8.29 10.55 -15.22
N PHE A 188 -7.49 10.19 -14.21
CA PHE A 188 -6.96 11.12 -13.23
C PHE A 188 -6.13 12.25 -13.89
N LEU A 189 -5.19 11.88 -14.78
CA LEU A 189 -4.36 12.86 -15.49
C LEU A 189 -5.20 13.81 -16.37
N ALA A 190 -6.26 13.29 -16.99
CA ALA A 190 -7.18 14.10 -17.80
C ALA A 190 -8.07 15.04 -16.95
N ALA A 191 -8.25 14.74 -15.68
CA ALA A 191 -9.05 15.54 -14.74
C ALA A 191 -8.23 16.57 -13.94
N LEU A 192 -6.89 16.55 -14.05
CA LEU A 192 -6.04 17.54 -13.40
C LEU A 192 -6.33 18.95 -13.95
N PRO A 193 -6.39 19.97 -13.09
CA PRO A 193 -6.50 21.36 -13.54
C PRO A 193 -5.24 21.79 -14.31
N ASP A 194 -5.43 22.69 -15.26
CA ASP A 194 -4.34 23.32 -16.05
C ASP A 194 -3.36 24.13 -15.18
#